data_5839b231b2692d83824f5b82f451e81a
#
_entry.id   5839b231b2692d83824f5b82f451e81a
#
_cell.length_a   1.000
_cell.length_b   1.000
_cell.length_c   1.000
_cell.angle_alpha   90.00
_cell.angle_beta   90.00
_cell.angle_gamma   90.00
#
_symmetry.space_group_name_H-M   'P 1'
#
loop_
_entity.id
_entity.type
_entity.pdbx_description
1 polymer ?
#
loop_
_entity_poly.entity_id
_entity_poly.type
_entity_poly.pdbx_seq_one_letter_code
_entity_poly.pdbx_strand_id
1 'polypeptide(L)'
;MKNAIVGILVLLIVGVAGWVASNGGAYNGGEHGKVIADMGDRTNAASAKAKEKDDRQKENDKLNALRDKAGNAGAFKVSQAYKSKCASCHGVNGSGFQNGKPMMGPKLFGQSTEEIYKKLIEFKSGRKENVVMKGLLIPLSEEDLRTFADEIGEFPARAEATK
;
A
#
# COMPACT_ATOMS: atom_id res chain seq x y z
N MET A 1 64.55 -3.07 -6.66
CA MET A 1 63.40 -3.87 -7.13
C MET A 1 62.06 -3.40 -6.56
N LYS A 2 61.92 -3.08 -5.24
CA LYS A 2 60.62 -2.60 -4.66
C LYS A 2 60.10 -1.33 -5.33
N ASN A 3 60.95 -0.35 -5.57
CA ASN A 3 60.55 0.94 -6.17
C ASN A 3 60.12 0.79 -7.64
N ALA A 4 60.67 -0.16 -8.39
CA ALA A 4 60.28 -0.45 -9.77
C ALA A 4 58.86 -1.04 -9.82
N ILE A 5 58.56 -1.95 -8.89
CA ILE A 5 57.22 -2.58 -8.81
C ILE A 5 56.15 -1.52 -8.46
N VAL A 6 56.45 -0.62 -7.53
CA VAL A 6 55.54 0.50 -7.15
C VAL A 6 55.32 1.43 -8.35
N GLY A 7 56.39 1.76 -9.09
CA GLY A 7 56.26 2.61 -10.28
C GLY A 7 55.38 1.99 -11.38
N ILE A 8 55.52 0.68 -11.63
CA ILE A 8 54.67 -0.04 -12.60
C ILE A 8 53.22 -0.06 -12.13
N LEU A 9 52.98 -0.30 -10.85
CA LEU A 9 51.62 -0.30 -10.27
C LEU A 9 50.92 1.05 -10.39
N VAL A 10 51.65 2.14 -10.13
CA VAL A 10 51.09 3.53 -10.27
C VAL A 10 50.79 3.81 -11.74
N LEU A 11 51.64 3.44 -12.69
CA LEU A 11 51.38 3.61 -14.10
C LEU A 11 50.15 2.82 -14.59
N LEU A 12 49.96 1.59 -14.09
CA LEU A 12 48.77 0.81 -14.39
C LEU A 12 47.48 1.47 -13.88
N ILE A 13 47.49 1.98 -12.65
CA ILE A 13 46.34 2.63 -12.05
C ILE A 13 45.99 3.91 -12.82
N VAL A 14 46.99 4.73 -13.15
CA VAL A 14 46.76 5.96 -13.93
C VAL A 14 46.33 5.63 -15.36
N GLY A 15 46.85 4.60 -15.96
CA GLY A 15 46.46 4.13 -17.30
C GLY A 15 45.01 3.63 -17.33
N VAL A 16 44.59 2.83 -16.34
CA VAL A 16 43.20 2.38 -16.22
C VAL A 16 42.26 3.53 -15.91
N ALA A 17 42.65 4.44 -15.03
CA ALA A 17 41.82 5.64 -14.72
C ALA A 17 41.64 6.53 -15.94
N GLY A 18 42.70 6.76 -16.72
CA GLY A 18 42.65 7.50 -17.98
C GLY A 18 41.78 6.80 -19.05
N TRP A 19 41.90 5.47 -19.16
CA TRP A 19 41.09 4.69 -20.09
C TRP A 19 39.59 4.73 -19.69
N VAL A 20 39.26 4.58 -18.41
CA VAL A 20 37.89 4.70 -17.90
C VAL A 20 37.35 6.10 -18.11
N ALA A 21 38.13 7.14 -17.88
CA ALA A 21 37.72 8.52 -18.11
C ALA A 21 37.47 8.86 -19.58
N SER A 22 38.24 8.22 -20.51
CA SER A 22 38.07 8.45 -21.95
C SER A 22 37.01 7.60 -22.63
N ASN A 23 36.76 6.39 -22.10
CA ASN A 23 35.79 5.44 -22.67
C ASN A 23 34.56 5.21 -21.77
N GLY A 24 34.66 5.54 -20.49
CA GLY A 24 33.53 5.52 -19.58
C GLY A 24 32.72 6.78 -19.75
N GLY A 25 31.64 6.72 -20.49
CA GLY A 25 30.60 7.75 -20.38
C GLY A 25 30.22 7.93 -18.89
N ALA A 26 29.86 9.16 -18.49
CA ALA A 26 29.35 9.43 -17.15
C ALA A 26 28.40 8.30 -16.73
N TYR A 27 28.58 7.76 -15.50
CA TYR A 27 27.83 6.65 -14.96
C TYR A 27 26.33 6.90 -15.13
N ASN A 28 25.78 6.51 -16.25
CA ASN A 28 24.38 6.55 -16.56
C ASN A 28 23.79 5.28 -16.01
N GLY A 29 23.15 5.34 -14.85
CA GLY A 29 22.54 4.21 -14.18
C GLY A 29 21.52 3.49 -15.05
N GLY A 30 21.95 2.51 -15.83
CA GLY A 30 21.12 1.61 -16.62
C GLY A 30 20.21 2.29 -17.67
N GLU A 31 19.20 1.57 -18.10
CA GLU A 31 18.21 2.03 -19.11
C GLU A 31 17.45 3.33 -18.73
N HIS A 32 17.41 3.66 -17.45
CA HIS A 32 16.84 4.91 -16.94
C HIS A 32 17.71 6.16 -17.20
N GLY A 33 18.98 6.00 -17.55
CA GLY A 33 19.86 7.11 -17.91
C GLY A 33 19.47 7.83 -19.20
N LYS A 34 18.78 7.16 -20.12
CA LYS A 34 18.25 7.78 -21.34
C LYS A 34 17.16 8.82 -21.06
N VAL A 35 16.42 8.67 -19.97
CA VAL A 35 15.37 9.61 -19.56
C VAL A 35 15.96 10.94 -19.09
N ILE A 36 17.16 10.94 -18.53
CA ILE A 36 17.83 12.14 -18.02
C ILE A 36 18.51 12.93 -19.15
N ALA A 37 19.03 12.26 -20.18
CA ALA A 37 19.60 12.93 -21.36
C ALA A 37 18.55 13.71 -22.17
N ASP A 38 17.30 13.22 -22.19
CA ASP A 38 16.18 13.82 -22.92
C ASP A 38 15.55 15.03 -22.18
N MET A 39 15.88 15.24 -20.90
CA MET A 39 15.40 16.42 -20.15
C MET A 39 16.05 17.75 -20.55
N GLY A 40 17.10 17.71 -21.35
CA GLY A 40 17.77 18.91 -21.90
C GLY A 40 17.13 19.48 -23.16
N ASP A 41 16.32 18.70 -23.88
CA ASP A 41 15.66 19.13 -25.11
C ASP A 41 14.21 19.51 -24.86
N ARG A 42 13.93 20.80 -24.79
CA ARG A 42 12.59 21.35 -24.49
C ARG A 42 11.50 20.95 -25.49
N THR A 43 11.87 20.45 -26.65
CA THR A 43 10.94 20.05 -27.72
C THR A 43 10.34 18.65 -27.45
N ASN A 44 11.07 17.76 -26.75
CA ASN A 44 10.61 16.40 -26.42
C ASN A 44 9.92 16.31 -25.05
N ALA A 45 10.11 17.32 -24.17
CA ALA A 45 9.52 17.32 -22.83
C ALA A 45 7.97 17.37 -22.85
N ALA A 46 7.37 18.01 -23.85
CA ALA A 46 5.91 18.06 -23.99
C ALA A 46 5.33 16.71 -24.46
N SER A 47 6.03 16.01 -25.35
CA SER A 47 5.63 14.68 -25.86
C SER A 47 5.82 13.59 -24.81
N ALA A 48 6.92 13.63 -24.05
CA ALA A 48 7.18 12.71 -22.96
C ALA A 48 6.15 12.88 -21.81
N LYS A 49 5.82 14.12 -21.44
CA LYS A 49 4.77 14.41 -20.44
C LYS A 49 3.38 13.98 -20.89
N ALA A 50 3.06 14.09 -22.18
CA ALA A 50 1.78 13.65 -22.71
C ALA A 50 1.68 12.12 -22.67
N LYS A 51 2.75 11.41 -23.04
CA LYS A 51 2.82 9.94 -23.02
C LYS A 51 2.78 9.38 -21.60
N GLU A 52 3.52 9.99 -20.66
CA GLU A 52 3.50 9.61 -19.24
C GLU A 52 2.12 9.84 -18.59
N LYS A 53 1.41 10.91 -19.00
CA LYS A 53 0.06 11.18 -18.54
C LYS A 53 -0.95 10.15 -19.07
N ASP A 54 -0.81 9.72 -20.32
CA ASP A 54 -1.64 8.69 -20.94
C ASP A 54 -1.38 7.31 -20.33
N ASP A 55 -0.13 6.97 -20.07
CA ASP A 55 0.25 5.69 -19.44
C ASP A 55 -0.23 5.61 -17.97
N ARG A 56 -0.12 6.70 -17.19
CA ARG A 56 -0.69 6.80 -15.84
C ARG A 56 -2.21 6.71 -15.86
N GLN A 57 -2.85 7.26 -16.87
CA GLN A 57 -4.31 7.19 -17.00
C GLN A 57 -4.75 5.77 -17.28
N LYS A 58 -4.07 5.04 -18.16
CA LYS A 58 -4.30 3.61 -18.44
C LYS A 58 -4.03 2.72 -17.22
N GLU A 59 -3.00 3.02 -16.42
CA GLU A 59 -2.77 2.32 -15.15
C GLU A 59 -3.87 2.58 -14.13
N ASN A 60 -4.31 3.82 -13.99
CA ASN A 60 -5.42 4.17 -13.12
C ASN A 60 -6.73 3.52 -13.56
N ASP A 61 -7.00 3.45 -14.85
CA ASP A 61 -8.19 2.77 -15.39
C ASP A 61 -8.14 1.27 -15.14
N LYS A 62 -6.96 0.63 -15.27
CA LYS A 62 -6.76 -0.77 -14.89
C LYS A 62 -6.94 -1.00 -13.39
N LEU A 63 -6.41 -0.10 -12.57
CA LEU A 63 -6.58 -0.16 -11.11
C LEU A 63 -8.05 0.02 -10.70
N ASN A 64 -8.76 0.93 -11.35
CA ASN A 64 -10.18 1.13 -11.10
C ASN A 64 -11.00 -0.09 -11.55
N ALA A 65 -10.71 -0.64 -12.72
CA ALA A 65 -11.35 -1.88 -13.20
C ALA A 65 -11.08 -3.09 -12.29
N LEU A 66 -9.88 -3.18 -11.70
CA LEU A 66 -9.55 -4.21 -10.71
C LEU A 66 -10.27 -3.95 -9.37
N ARG A 67 -10.43 -2.69 -8.97
CA ARG A 67 -11.24 -2.31 -7.81
C ARG A 67 -12.71 -2.65 -7.99
N ASP A 68 -13.25 -2.41 -9.19
CA ASP A 68 -14.64 -2.74 -9.52
C ASP A 68 -14.88 -4.25 -9.55
N LYS A 69 -13.91 -5.04 -10.04
CA LYS A 69 -13.93 -6.50 -9.97
C LYS A 69 -13.74 -7.07 -8.56
N ALA A 70 -13.03 -6.37 -7.71
CA ALA A 70 -12.81 -6.77 -6.30
C ALA A 70 -14.03 -6.49 -5.40
N GLY A 71 -15.15 -6.06 -5.98
CA GLY A 71 -16.30 -5.55 -5.25
C GLY A 71 -16.03 -4.12 -4.79
N ASN A 72 -16.91 -3.22 -5.16
CA ASN A 72 -16.77 -1.77 -5.04
C ASN A 72 -16.53 -1.30 -3.58
N ALA A 73 -15.31 -1.49 -3.08
CA ALA A 73 -14.91 -1.05 -1.74
C ALA A 73 -15.02 0.50 -1.59
N GLY A 74 -15.10 1.23 -2.70
CA GLY A 74 -15.29 2.68 -2.72
C GLY A 74 -16.74 3.12 -2.48
N ALA A 75 -17.71 2.27 -2.79
CA ALA A 75 -19.14 2.56 -2.58
C ALA A 75 -19.62 2.11 -1.20
N PHE A 76 -18.88 1.24 -0.52
CA PHE A 76 -19.24 0.75 0.81
C PHE A 76 -18.95 1.83 1.86
N LYS A 77 -19.99 2.57 2.24
CA LYS A 77 -19.90 3.65 3.21
C LYS A 77 -19.84 3.11 4.64
N VAL A 78 -18.74 3.36 5.32
CA VAL A 78 -18.55 3.07 6.75
C VAL A 78 -18.17 4.35 7.49
N SER A 79 -18.41 4.37 8.79
CA SER A 79 -18.07 5.51 9.65
C SER A 79 -16.56 5.75 9.69
N GLN A 80 -16.15 6.97 9.98
CA GLN A 80 -14.74 7.29 10.17
C GLN A 80 -14.16 6.57 11.40
N ALA A 81 -14.99 6.31 12.41
CA ALA A 81 -14.61 5.54 13.59
C ALA A 81 -14.24 4.10 13.23
N TYR A 82 -15.08 3.41 12.42
CA TYR A 82 -14.78 2.07 11.93
C TYR A 82 -13.51 2.06 11.06
N LYS A 83 -13.37 3.01 10.14
CA LYS A 83 -12.18 3.11 9.27
C LYS A 83 -10.89 3.21 10.07
N SER A 84 -10.88 4.05 11.11
CA SER A 84 -9.67 4.32 11.90
C SER A 84 -9.31 3.19 12.86
N LYS A 85 -10.30 2.44 13.36
CA LYS A 85 -10.09 1.45 14.44
C LYS A 85 -10.15 0.00 13.97
N CYS A 86 -10.97 -0.32 12.97
CA CYS A 86 -11.31 -1.69 12.61
C CYS A 86 -10.83 -2.08 11.21
N ALA A 87 -10.98 -1.16 10.24
CA ALA A 87 -10.79 -1.47 8.83
C ALA A 87 -9.36 -1.88 8.45
N SER A 88 -8.34 -1.40 9.17
CA SER A 88 -6.93 -1.75 8.92
C SER A 88 -6.65 -3.24 9.08
N CYS A 89 -7.39 -3.93 9.94
CA CYS A 89 -7.22 -5.35 10.19
C CYS A 89 -8.35 -6.20 9.61
N HIS A 90 -9.59 -5.68 9.59
CA HIS A 90 -10.78 -6.45 9.19
C HIS A 90 -11.30 -6.12 7.78
N GLY A 91 -10.69 -5.14 7.10
CA GLY A 91 -11.15 -4.64 5.80
C GLY A 91 -12.26 -3.59 5.92
N VAL A 92 -12.35 -2.72 4.92
CA VAL A 92 -13.33 -1.62 4.90
C VAL A 92 -14.77 -2.13 4.96
N ASN A 93 -15.03 -3.28 4.37
CA ASN A 93 -16.33 -3.95 4.34
C ASN A 93 -16.44 -5.12 5.33
N GLY A 94 -15.48 -5.27 6.24
CA GLY A 94 -15.47 -6.36 7.21
C GLY A 94 -15.25 -7.76 6.61
N SER A 95 -14.80 -7.86 5.36
CA SER A 95 -14.60 -9.17 4.70
C SER A 95 -13.42 -9.98 5.24
N GLY A 96 -12.46 -9.33 5.93
CA GLY A 96 -11.18 -9.95 6.31
C GLY A 96 -10.22 -10.11 5.13
N PHE A 97 -10.51 -9.49 3.98
CA PHE A 97 -9.70 -9.55 2.77
C PHE A 97 -9.48 -8.15 2.19
N GLN A 98 -8.33 -7.95 1.58
CA GLN A 98 -8.01 -6.76 0.81
C GLN A 98 -7.20 -7.15 -0.42
N ASN A 99 -7.63 -6.72 -1.61
CA ASN A 99 -6.97 -7.05 -2.87
C ASN A 99 -6.76 -8.57 -3.07
N GLY A 100 -7.74 -9.39 -2.66
CA GLY A 100 -7.69 -10.85 -2.76
C GLY A 100 -6.78 -11.54 -1.74
N LYS A 101 -6.15 -10.80 -0.83
CA LYS A 101 -5.29 -11.35 0.24
C LYS A 101 -6.01 -11.31 1.59
N PRO A 102 -5.85 -12.36 2.44
CA PRO A 102 -6.38 -12.34 3.79
C PRO A 102 -5.69 -11.25 4.62
N MET A 103 -6.46 -10.56 5.45
CA MET A 103 -5.99 -9.57 6.40
C MET A 103 -5.72 -10.22 7.77
N MET A 104 -5.14 -9.44 8.69
CA MET A 104 -4.81 -9.91 10.03
C MET A 104 -6.06 -10.24 10.87
N GLY A 105 -7.14 -9.48 10.68
CA GLY A 105 -8.41 -9.68 11.39
C GLY A 105 -9.33 -10.64 10.65
N PRO A 106 -10.10 -11.47 11.39
CA PRO A 106 -11.08 -12.37 10.80
C PRO A 106 -12.24 -11.60 10.14
N LYS A 107 -13.02 -12.30 9.32
CA LYS A 107 -14.24 -11.79 8.70
C LYS A 107 -15.26 -11.35 9.75
N LEU A 108 -15.73 -10.12 9.64
CA LEU A 108 -16.84 -9.55 10.43
C LEU A 108 -18.16 -9.58 9.65
N PHE A 109 -18.08 -9.43 8.34
CA PHE A 109 -19.23 -9.41 7.45
C PHE A 109 -20.12 -10.63 7.60
N GLY A 110 -21.43 -10.41 7.79
CA GLY A 110 -22.43 -11.46 7.94
C GLY A 110 -22.62 -11.98 9.36
N GLN A 111 -21.93 -11.40 10.35
CA GLN A 111 -22.23 -11.65 11.77
C GLN A 111 -23.33 -10.70 12.23
N SER A 112 -24.17 -11.17 13.16
CA SER A 112 -25.23 -10.33 13.72
C SER A 112 -24.67 -9.28 14.68
N THR A 113 -25.42 -8.17 14.84
CA THR A 113 -25.09 -7.11 15.81
C THR A 113 -24.81 -7.68 17.20
N GLU A 114 -25.65 -8.60 17.71
CA GLU A 114 -25.50 -9.18 19.04
C GLU A 114 -24.25 -10.05 19.18
N GLU A 115 -23.92 -10.82 18.14
CA GLU A 115 -22.68 -11.62 18.14
C GLU A 115 -21.43 -10.74 18.15
N ILE A 116 -21.42 -9.67 17.36
CA ILE A 116 -20.32 -8.69 17.33
C ILE A 116 -20.21 -8.00 18.69
N TYR A 117 -21.31 -7.48 19.23
CA TYR A 117 -21.31 -6.80 20.52
C TYR A 117 -20.77 -7.69 21.65
N LYS A 118 -21.27 -8.93 21.75
CA LYS A 118 -20.78 -9.92 22.72
C LYS A 118 -19.26 -10.14 22.59
N LYS A 119 -18.77 -10.33 21.37
CA LYS A 119 -17.33 -10.52 21.11
C LYS A 119 -16.51 -9.30 21.51
N LEU A 120 -16.99 -8.08 21.22
CA LEU A 120 -16.31 -6.84 21.61
C LEU A 120 -16.19 -6.73 23.15
N ILE A 121 -17.26 -7.03 23.89
CA ILE A 121 -17.26 -7.04 25.35
C ILE A 121 -16.33 -8.14 25.89
N GLU A 122 -16.30 -9.33 25.29
CA GLU A 122 -15.41 -10.41 25.69
C GLU A 122 -13.94 -10.04 25.52
N PHE A 123 -13.57 -9.39 24.42
CA PHE A 123 -12.21 -8.90 24.20
C PHE A 123 -11.85 -7.75 25.16
N LYS A 124 -12.74 -6.78 25.35
CA LYS A 124 -12.53 -5.66 26.26
C LYS A 124 -12.30 -6.13 27.69
N SER A 125 -13.12 -7.07 28.17
CA SER A 125 -13.03 -7.64 29.52
C SER A 125 -11.84 -8.61 29.70
N GLY A 126 -11.18 -9.01 28.61
CA GLY A 126 -10.10 -10.00 28.64
C GLY A 126 -10.57 -11.45 28.78
N ARG A 127 -11.88 -11.73 28.73
CA ARG A 127 -12.40 -13.09 28.69
C ARG A 127 -11.98 -13.85 27.43
N LYS A 128 -11.80 -13.13 26.35
CA LYS A 128 -11.21 -13.64 25.11
C LYS A 128 -9.85 -13.02 24.90
N GLU A 129 -8.82 -13.85 24.80
CA GLU A 129 -7.45 -13.39 24.65
C GLU A 129 -7.17 -12.89 23.24
N ASN A 130 -6.87 -11.61 23.13
CA ASN A 130 -6.25 -10.97 21.97
C ASN A 130 -5.75 -9.60 22.40
N VAL A 131 -4.42 -9.48 22.52
CA VAL A 131 -3.76 -8.25 23.02
C VAL A 131 -4.10 -7.03 22.18
N VAL A 132 -4.16 -7.19 20.86
CA VAL A 132 -4.45 -6.09 19.93
C VAL A 132 -5.90 -5.62 20.12
N MET A 133 -6.86 -6.54 20.06
CA MET A 133 -8.27 -6.22 20.24
C MET A 133 -8.54 -5.63 21.62
N LYS A 134 -7.97 -6.23 22.68
CA LYS A 134 -8.12 -5.72 24.05
C LYS A 134 -7.60 -4.29 24.16
N GLY A 135 -6.37 -4.03 23.70
CA GLY A 135 -5.77 -2.70 23.76
C GLY A 135 -6.56 -1.63 23.01
N LEU A 136 -7.13 -1.99 21.86
CA LEU A 136 -7.96 -1.11 21.05
C LEU A 136 -9.31 -0.80 21.72
N LEU A 137 -9.90 -1.75 22.44
CA LEU A 137 -11.25 -1.65 23.00
C LEU A 137 -11.28 -1.10 24.44
N ILE A 138 -10.18 -1.16 25.19
CA ILE A 138 -10.11 -0.62 26.57
C ILE A 138 -10.60 0.84 26.66
N PRO A 139 -10.15 1.77 25.81
CA PRO A 139 -10.52 3.18 25.92
C PRO A 139 -11.95 3.48 25.44
N LEU A 140 -12.64 2.53 24.85
CA LEU A 140 -14.00 2.71 24.30
C LEU A 140 -15.06 2.46 25.36
N SER A 141 -16.15 3.24 25.34
CA SER A 141 -17.32 2.99 26.18
C SER A 141 -18.13 1.78 25.66
N GLU A 142 -19.07 1.30 26.46
CA GLU A 142 -20.01 0.25 26.00
C GLU A 142 -20.92 0.77 24.89
N GLU A 143 -21.28 2.05 24.92
CA GLU A 143 -22.04 2.71 23.88
C GLU A 143 -21.28 2.75 22.54
N ASP A 144 -19.96 3.06 22.58
CA ASP A 144 -19.11 2.98 21.39
C ASP A 144 -19.08 1.56 20.84
N LEU A 145 -18.96 0.55 21.69
CA LEU A 145 -18.97 -0.85 21.28
C LEU A 145 -20.28 -1.26 20.64
N ARG A 146 -21.39 -0.74 21.18
CA ARG A 146 -22.72 -0.96 20.61
C ARG A 146 -22.83 -0.32 19.23
N THR A 147 -22.39 0.92 19.10
CA THR A 147 -22.36 1.65 17.81
C THR A 147 -21.55 0.87 16.76
N PHE A 148 -20.38 0.35 17.09
CA PHE A 148 -19.60 -0.49 16.18
C PHE A 148 -20.31 -1.79 15.82
N ALA A 149 -20.96 -2.43 16.79
CA ALA A 149 -21.69 -3.67 16.53
C ALA A 149 -22.90 -3.45 15.62
N ASP A 150 -23.64 -2.37 15.81
CA ASP A 150 -24.78 -2.00 14.97
C ASP A 150 -24.29 -1.70 13.54
N GLU A 151 -23.24 -0.90 13.38
CA GLU A 151 -22.67 -0.61 12.08
C GLU A 151 -22.20 -1.86 11.34
N ILE A 152 -21.48 -2.76 12.01
CA ILE A 152 -20.97 -4.01 11.43
C ILE A 152 -22.12 -4.95 11.05
N GLY A 153 -23.15 -5.04 11.89
CA GLY A 153 -24.34 -5.85 11.64
C GLY A 153 -25.11 -5.41 10.38
N GLU A 154 -25.04 -4.12 10.01
CA GLU A 154 -25.66 -3.59 8.80
C GLU A 154 -24.86 -3.85 7.52
N PHE A 155 -23.62 -4.34 7.59
CA PHE A 155 -22.77 -4.52 6.42
C PHE A 155 -23.39 -5.34 5.29
N PRO A 156 -24.13 -6.44 5.54
CA PRO A 156 -24.82 -7.17 4.48
C PRO A 156 -25.85 -6.29 3.74
N ALA A 157 -26.69 -5.57 4.48
CA ALA A 157 -27.70 -4.69 3.91
C ALA A 157 -27.09 -3.54 3.11
N ARG A 158 -26.00 -2.94 3.60
CA ARG A 158 -25.26 -1.89 2.89
C ARG A 158 -24.63 -2.41 1.60
N ALA A 159 -24.14 -3.64 1.58
CA ALA A 159 -23.59 -4.27 0.39
C ALA A 159 -24.66 -4.55 -0.68
N GLU A 160 -25.87 -4.91 -0.27
CA GLU A 160 -27.00 -5.12 -1.19
C GLU A 160 -27.49 -3.80 -1.80
N ALA A 161 -27.49 -2.72 -1.03
CA ALA A 161 -27.89 -1.39 -1.49
C ALA A 161 -26.93 -0.75 -2.50
N THR A 162 -25.74 -1.33 -2.69
CA THR A 162 -24.69 -0.85 -3.63
C THR A 162 -24.59 -1.67 -4.90
N LYS A 163 -25.44 -2.66 -5.10
CA LYS A 163 -25.54 -3.45 -6.32
C LYS A 163 -26.45 -2.80 -7.35
#